data_26555714d711f10d32ae1c0ee72d7ffc
#
_entry.id   26555714d711f10d32ae1c0ee72d7ffc
#
_cell.length_a   1.000
_cell.length_b   1.000
_cell.length_c   1.000
_cell.angle_alpha   90.00
_cell.angle_beta   90.00
_cell.angle_gamma   90.00
#
_symmetry.space_group_name_H-M   'P 1'
#
loop_
_entity.id
_entity.type
_entity.pdbx_description
1 polymer ?
#
loop_
_entity_poly.entity_id
_entity_poly.type
_entity_poly.pdbx_seq_one_letter_code
_entity_poly.pdbx_strand_id
1 'polypeptide(L)'
;SPFVKSSERKIMERVILHSDLNCFYASVEMLLNPDLRNKAVAVCGSTESRHGIILAKSELAKKRGVKTGMVNWEARQCCPGIIMVPPQYDEYLKFSKLTRAIYERYSNQVEGYGMDECWVDVSGSGLFGSGFEIAEEIRKTVKAELGLTVSIGVSYNKIFAKLGSDLKKPDAITCISRDDFKERIWPLPASDLLYVGRATTNKFDSYGIHTIGDIANTSQEFLKQMLGVNGIALWSYANGLDNSRVMPGDYVSPVKSIGHG
;
A
#
# COMPACT_ATOMS: atom_id res chain seq x y z
N SER A 1 -54.73 9.26 9.54
CA SER A 1 -53.55 9.40 8.65
C SER A 1 -52.29 8.96 9.39
N PRO A 2 -51.73 7.82 9.10
CA PRO A 2 -50.47 7.46 9.74
C PRO A 2 -49.31 8.04 8.91
N PHE A 3 -48.57 8.92 9.51
CA PHE A 3 -47.26 9.33 9.03
C PHE A 3 -46.34 8.12 8.96
N VAL A 4 -46.11 7.62 7.79
CA VAL A 4 -44.99 6.70 7.51
C VAL A 4 -43.73 7.57 7.57
N LYS A 5 -43.01 7.51 8.67
CA LYS A 5 -41.61 7.93 8.71
C LYS A 5 -40.87 6.98 7.81
N SER A 6 -40.48 7.48 6.63
CA SER A 6 -39.45 6.81 5.84
C SER A 6 -38.22 6.78 6.69
N SER A 7 -37.90 5.61 7.22
CA SER A 7 -36.57 5.37 7.79
C SER A 7 -35.60 5.47 6.61
N GLU A 8 -34.94 6.60 6.47
CA GLU A 8 -33.75 6.70 5.66
C GLU A 8 -32.82 5.63 6.21
N ARG A 9 -32.70 4.52 5.49
CA ARG A 9 -31.63 3.55 5.76
C ARG A 9 -30.33 4.33 5.58
N LYS A 10 -29.73 4.73 6.69
CA LYS A 10 -28.41 5.30 6.70
C LYS A 10 -27.52 4.24 6.07
N ILE A 11 -27.14 4.46 4.80
CA ILE A 11 -26.22 3.56 4.10
C ILE A 11 -24.95 3.61 4.91
N MET A 12 -24.60 2.49 5.57
CA MET A 12 -23.36 2.39 6.34
C MET A 12 -22.20 2.52 5.36
N GLU A 13 -21.36 3.52 5.60
CA GLU A 13 -20.17 3.73 4.82
C GLU A 13 -19.22 2.54 4.98
N ARG A 14 -18.61 2.13 3.89
CA ARG A 14 -17.60 1.06 3.91
C ARG A 14 -16.40 1.52 4.73
N VAL A 15 -15.81 0.61 5.47
CA VAL A 15 -14.55 0.82 6.19
C VAL A 15 -13.52 -0.18 5.67
N ILE A 16 -12.57 0.34 4.92
CA ILE A 16 -11.52 -0.44 4.26
C ILE A 16 -10.18 -0.06 4.84
N LEU A 17 -9.42 -1.06 5.26
CA LEU A 17 -8.01 -0.90 5.62
C LEU A 17 -7.13 -1.37 4.47
N HIS A 18 -5.99 -0.71 4.30
CA HIS A 18 -4.86 -1.24 3.54
C HIS A 18 -3.65 -1.26 4.45
N SER A 19 -3.09 -2.41 4.70
CA SER A 19 -1.91 -2.59 5.56
C SER A 19 -0.70 -2.99 4.72
N ASP A 20 0.41 -2.30 4.96
CA ASP A 20 1.67 -2.51 4.26
C ASP A 20 2.78 -2.75 5.27
N LEU A 21 3.43 -3.91 5.18
CA LEU A 21 4.57 -4.24 6.02
C LEU A 21 5.78 -3.36 5.65
N ASN A 22 6.30 -2.63 6.63
CA ASN A 22 7.41 -1.70 6.40
C ASN A 22 8.72 -2.44 6.17
N CYS A 23 9.44 -2.09 5.09
CA CYS A 23 10.75 -2.65 4.76
C CYS A 23 10.76 -4.18 4.90
N PHE A 24 9.77 -4.85 4.33
CA PHE A 24 9.37 -6.21 4.72
C PHE A 24 10.55 -7.19 4.75
N TYR A 25 11.22 -7.41 3.63
CA TYR A 25 12.29 -8.40 3.56
C TYR A 25 13.45 -8.05 4.50
N ALA A 26 13.83 -6.79 4.53
CA ALA A 26 14.90 -6.33 5.42
C ALA A 26 14.50 -6.48 6.90
N SER A 27 13.25 -6.22 7.24
CA SER A 27 12.74 -6.39 8.60
C SER A 27 12.74 -7.85 9.03
N VAL A 28 12.36 -8.77 8.16
CA VAL A 28 12.44 -10.21 8.43
C VAL A 28 13.89 -10.64 8.64
N GLU A 29 14.82 -10.16 7.81
CA GLU A 29 16.25 -10.46 7.98
C GLU A 29 16.77 -9.99 9.33
N MET A 30 16.33 -8.83 9.81
CA MET A 30 16.69 -8.32 11.14
C MET A 30 16.12 -9.17 12.29
N LEU A 31 14.94 -9.79 12.08
CA LEU A 31 14.39 -10.74 13.06
C LEU A 31 15.20 -12.03 13.10
N LEU A 32 15.63 -12.51 11.94
CA LEU A 32 16.43 -13.74 11.82
C LEU A 32 17.86 -13.53 12.31
N ASN A 33 18.41 -12.34 12.11
CA ASN A 33 19.76 -11.96 12.55
C ASN A 33 19.73 -10.60 13.26
N PRO A 34 19.62 -10.61 14.61
CA PRO A 34 19.59 -9.37 15.39
C PRO A 34 20.82 -8.47 15.25
N ASP A 35 21.95 -8.98 14.79
CA ASP A 35 23.14 -8.17 14.54
C ASP A 35 22.93 -7.14 13.41
N LEU A 36 21.93 -7.34 12.57
CA LEU A 36 21.56 -6.41 11.50
C LEU A 36 20.73 -5.22 12.00
N ARG A 37 20.21 -5.27 13.21
CA ARG A 37 19.37 -4.20 13.76
C ARG A 37 20.14 -2.89 13.85
N ASN A 38 19.44 -1.79 13.56
CA ASN A 38 20.00 -0.44 13.57
C ASN A 38 21.16 -0.23 12.58
N LYS A 39 21.25 -1.05 11.56
CA LYS A 39 22.25 -0.94 10.50
C LYS A 39 21.58 -0.69 9.15
N ALA A 40 22.33 -0.13 8.22
CA ALA A 40 21.91 -0.02 6.84
C ALA A 40 22.05 -1.38 6.16
N VAL A 41 20.93 -1.97 5.79
CA VAL A 41 20.84 -3.32 5.20
C VAL A 41 20.05 -3.26 3.91
N ALA A 42 20.49 -4.01 2.91
CA ALA A 42 19.73 -4.27 1.70
C ALA A 42 19.66 -5.77 1.44
N VAL A 43 18.48 -6.22 1.01
CA VAL A 43 18.27 -7.56 0.49
C VAL A 43 18.41 -7.49 -1.03
N CYS A 44 19.27 -8.31 -1.60
CA CYS A 44 19.52 -8.30 -3.04
C CYS A 44 19.85 -9.70 -3.59
N GLY A 45 19.50 -9.92 -4.85
CA GLY A 45 19.59 -11.25 -5.46
C GLY A 45 21.00 -11.79 -5.69
N SER A 46 22.00 -10.92 -5.85
CA SER A 46 23.40 -11.28 -6.12
C SER A 46 24.30 -10.36 -5.32
N THR A 47 24.51 -10.69 -4.05
CA THR A 47 25.18 -9.82 -3.07
C THR A 47 26.61 -9.45 -3.46
N GLU A 48 27.31 -10.32 -4.16
CA GLU A 48 28.70 -10.10 -4.60
C GLU A 48 28.77 -9.44 -5.99
N SER A 49 27.68 -9.46 -6.75
CA SER A 49 27.63 -8.88 -8.07
C SER A 49 27.38 -7.38 -8.02
N ARG A 50 28.10 -6.62 -8.85
CA ARG A 50 27.81 -5.18 -9.03
C ARG A 50 26.45 -4.94 -9.68
N HIS A 51 25.92 -5.92 -10.41
CA HIS A 51 24.71 -5.83 -11.21
C HIS A 51 23.47 -6.45 -10.54
N GLY A 52 23.60 -6.97 -9.32
CA GLY A 52 22.47 -7.41 -8.52
C GLY A 52 21.53 -6.23 -8.23
N ILE A 53 20.24 -6.53 -8.02
CA ILE A 53 19.19 -5.53 -7.83
C ILE A 53 18.74 -5.51 -6.37
N ILE A 54 18.55 -4.32 -5.82
CA ILE A 54 18.00 -4.13 -4.48
C ILE A 54 16.52 -4.52 -4.50
N LEU A 55 16.18 -5.52 -3.69
CA LEU A 55 14.79 -6.02 -3.53
C LEU A 55 14.08 -5.35 -2.36
N ALA A 56 14.82 -5.05 -1.30
CA ALA A 56 14.33 -4.36 -0.12
C ALA A 56 15.49 -3.70 0.63
N LYS A 57 15.19 -2.71 1.45
CA LYS A 57 16.18 -1.97 2.24
C LYS A 57 15.61 -1.63 3.61
N SER A 58 16.52 -1.47 4.59
CA SER A 58 16.17 -0.99 5.93
C SER A 58 15.83 0.52 5.90
N GLU A 59 15.22 1.01 6.97
CA GLU A 59 14.91 2.43 7.13
C GLU A 59 16.19 3.31 7.06
N LEU A 60 17.28 2.87 7.66
CA LEU A 60 18.55 3.60 7.60
C LEU A 60 19.11 3.68 6.18
N ALA A 61 19.05 2.58 5.42
CA ALA A 61 19.47 2.57 4.02
C ALA A 61 18.56 3.50 3.18
N LYS A 62 17.26 3.46 3.41
CA LYS A 62 16.29 4.33 2.75
C LYS A 62 16.59 5.82 2.99
N LYS A 63 16.91 6.19 4.22
CA LYS A 63 17.26 7.58 4.58
C LYS A 63 18.52 8.06 3.88
N ARG A 64 19.43 7.16 3.51
CA ARG A 64 20.65 7.46 2.77
C ARG A 64 20.47 7.41 1.25
N GLY A 65 19.24 7.23 0.77
CA GLY A 65 18.90 7.29 -0.64
C GLY A 65 18.87 5.96 -1.38
N VAL A 66 19.00 4.83 -0.69
CA VAL A 66 18.86 3.50 -1.30
C VAL A 66 17.40 3.27 -1.70
N LYS A 67 17.18 2.85 -2.94
CA LYS A 67 15.86 2.59 -3.51
C LYS A 67 15.75 1.17 -4.03
N THR A 68 14.58 0.58 -3.89
CA THR A 68 14.25 -0.71 -4.51
C THR A 68 14.38 -0.60 -6.03
N GLY A 69 14.96 -1.62 -6.64
CA GLY A 69 15.25 -1.63 -8.09
C GLY A 69 16.60 -1.05 -8.48
N MET A 70 17.27 -0.36 -7.56
CA MET A 70 18.63 0.15 -7.76
C MET A 70 19.61 -0.99 -7.90
N VAL A 71 20.64 -0.84 -8.73
CA VAL A 71 21.70 -1.86 -8.80
C VAL A 71 22.64 -1.75 -7.60
N ASN A 72 23.30 -2.85 -7.25
CA ASN A 72 24.10 -2.94 -6.02
C ASN A 72 25.20 -1.88 -5.93
N TRP A 73 25.90 -1.60 -7.02
CA TRP A 73 26.97 -0.60 -7.00
C TRP A 73 26.46 0.82 -6.70
N GLU A 74 25.26 1.17 -7.20
CA GLU A 74 24.63 2.46 -6.88
C GLU A 74 24.27 2.54 -5.40
N ALA A 75 23.72 1.45 -4.84
CA ALA A 75 23.40 1.38 -3.43
C ALA A 75 24.64 1.55 -2.54
N ARG A 76 25.76 0.94 -2.91
CA ARG A 76 27.03 1.12 -2.20
C ARG A 76 27.58 2.53 -2.32
N GLN A 77 27.34 3.21 -3.42
CA GLN A 77 27.74 4.61 -3.58
C GLN A 77 26.96 5.55 -2.66
N CYS A 78 25.63 5.44 -2.64
CA CYS A 78 24.82 6.33 -1.79
C CYS A 78 24.82 5.93 -0.31
N CYS A 79 25.17 4.70 0.00
CA CYS A 79 25.24 4.19 1.37
C CYS A 79 26.50 3.36 1.59
N PRO A 80 27.68 4.00 1.74
CA PRO A 80 28.91 3.27 2.04
C PRO A 80 28.77 2.47 3.34
N GLY A 81 29.24 1.23 3.31
CA GLY A 81 29.13 0.33 4.45
C GLY A 81 27.79 -0.40 4.57
N ILE A 82 26.90 -0.26 3.58
CA ILE A 82 25.66 -1.01 3.54
C ILE A 82 25.92 -2.52 3.57
N ILE A 83 25.17 -3.23 4.40
CA ILE A 83 25.24 -4.69 4.51
C ILE A 83 24.26 -5.28 3.51
N MET A 84 24.75 -6.10 2.60
CA MET A 84 23.93 -6.79 1.62
C MET A 84 23.74 -8.24 2.01
N VAL A 85 22.48 -8.70 2.01
CA VAL A 85 22.13 -10.07 2.36
C VAL A 85 21.30 -10.71 1.25
N PRO A 86 21.46 -12.03 1.02
CA PRO A 86 20.65 -12.72 0.02
C PRO A 86 19.21 -12.90 0.53
N PRO A 87 18.22 -13.00 -0.38
CA PRO A 87 16.83 -13.17 0.03
C PRO A 87 16.56 -14.58 0.57
N GLN A 88 15.66 -14.66 1.54
CA GLN A 88 15.13 -15.88 2.12
C GLN A 88 13.61 -15.94 1.92
N TYR A 89 13.18 -16.24 0.70
CA TYR A 89 11.77 -16.16 0.32
C TYR A 89 10.85 -17.05 1.16
N ASP A 90 11.31 -18.21 1.60
CA ASP A 90 10.51 -19.10 2.45
C ASP A 90 10.18 -18.44 3.79
N GLU A 91 11.14 -17.72 4.35
CA GLU A 91 10.94 -16.96 5.59
C GLU A 91 9.97 -15.78 5.37
N TYR A 92 10.09 -15.07 4.26
CA TYR A 92 9.17 -13.96 3.93
C TYR A 92 7.75 -14.47 3.74
N LEU A 93 7.57 -15.59 3.06
CA LEU A 93 6.27 -16.22 2.88
C LEU A 93 5.65 -16.62 4.22
N LYS A 94 6.45 -17.18 5.13
CA LYS A 94 6.02 -17.54 6.48
C LYS A 94 5.51 -16.32 7.25
N PHE A 95 6.28 -15.23 7.30
CA PHE A 95 5.86 -14.00 7.99
C PHE A 95 4.69 -13.31 7.31
N SER A 96 4.59 -13.38 5.98
CA SER A 96 3.43 -12.91 5.23
C SER A 96 2.15 -13.63 5.66
N LYS A 97 2.20 -14.96 5.77
CA LYS A 97 1.05 -15.78 6.23
C LYS A 97 0.69 -15.51 7.68
N LEU A 98 1.66 -15.36 8.56
CA LEU A 98 1.44 -15.04 9.97
C LEU A 98 0.78 -13.66 10.14
N THR A 99 1.22 -12.69 9.35
CA THR A 99 0.62 -11.35 9.34
C THR A 99 -0.83 -11.39 8.86
N ARG A 100 -1.08 -12.11 7.76
CA ARG A 100 -2.43 -12.28 7.22
C ARG A 100 -3.37 -12.93 8.23
N ALA A 101 -2.89 -13.92 8.98
CA ALA A 101 -3.67 -14.55 10.04
C ALA A 101 -4.12 -13.57 11.12
N ILE A 102 -3.32 -12.53 11.40
CA ILE A 102 -3.72 -11.46 12.32
C ILE A 102 -4.87 -10.65 11.72
N TYR A 103 -4.79 -10.26 10.46
CA TYR A 103 -5.88 -9.52 9.79
C TYR A 103 -7.19 -10.31 9.79
N GLU A 104 -7.11 -11.62 9.58
CA GLU A 104 -8.27 -12.52 9.53
C GLU A 104 -9.00 -12.65 10.87
N ARG A 105 -8.40 -12.21 11.98
CA ARG A 105 -9.07 -12.11 13.28
C ARG A 105 -10.20 -11.06 13.29
N TYR A 106 -10.16 -10.12 12.37
CA TYR A 106 -11.07 -8.96 12.31
C TYR A 106 -12.07 -9.04 11.16
N SER A 107 -11.78 -9.80 10.12
CA SER A 107 -12.64 -9.94 8.95
C SER A 107 -12.28 -11.19 8.17
N ASN A 108 -13.26 -11.73 7.45
CA ASN A 108 -13.03 -12.80 6.46
C ASN A 108 -12.75 -12.23 5.07
N GLN A 109 -12.84 -10.92 4.89
CA GLN A 109 -12.55 -10.23 3.63
C GLN A 109 -11.16 -9.59 3.73
N VAL A 110 -10.14 -10.43 3.49
CA VAL A 110 -8.73 -10.05 3.49
C VAL A 110 -8.15 -10.39 2.14
N GLU A 111 -7.84 -9.38 1.34
CA GLU A 111 -7.29 -9.52 0.00
C GLU A 111 -5.82 -9.17 -0.01
N GLY A 112 -4.97 -10.13 -0.37
CA GLY A 112 -3.53 -9.89 -0.53
C GLY A 112 -3.19 -9.11 -1.79
N TYR A 113 -2.17 -8.28 -1.69
CA TYR A 113 -1.55 -7.59 -2.81
C TYR A 113 -0.03 -7.77 -2.72
N GLY A 114 0.44 -8.92 -3.22
CA GLY A 114 1.79 -9.41 -2.97
C GLY A 114 1.93 -9.97 -1.56
N MET A 115 3.17 -10.16 -1.12
CA MET A 115 3.46 -10.74 0.19
C MET A 115 3.29 -9.78 1.35
N ASP A 116 3.42 -8.49 1.12
CA ASP A 116 3.59 -7.46 2.14
C ASP A 116 2.40 -6.53 2.31
N GLU A 117 1.39 -6.64 1.47
CA GLU A 117 0.23 -5.75 1.47
C GLU A 117 -1.07 -6.54 1.51
N CYS A 118 -2.06 -6.02 2.24
CA CYS A 118 -3.41 -6.57 2.27
C CYS A 118 -4.44 -5.45 2.37
N TRP A 119 -5.57 -5.61 1.68
CA TRP A 119 -6.79 -4.90 2.01
C TRP A 119 -7.61 -5.74 2.98
N VAL A 120 -8.26 -5.07 3.90
CA VAL A 120 -9.16 -5.69 4.89
C VAL A 120 -10.45 -4.89 4.93
N ASP A 121 -11.57 -5.52 4.63
CA ASP A 121 -12.88 -4.87 4.78
C ASP A 121 -13.40 -5.15 6.19
N VAL A 122 -13.42 -4.10 7.01
CA VAL A 122 -13.90 -4.17 8.40
C VAL A 122 -15.26 -3.50 8.59
N SER A 123 -16.01 -3.27 7.51
CA SER A 123 -17.33 -2.62 7.56
C SER A 123 -18.30 -3.34 8.49
N GLY A 124 -18.26 -4.67 8.53
CA GLY A 124 -19.09 -5.51 9.40
C GLY A 124 -18.49 -5.78 10.78
N SER A 125 -17.35 -5.21 11.11
CA SER A 125 -16.55 -5.56 12.28
C SER A 125 -16.67 -4.54 13.43
N GLY A 126 -17.78 -3.81 13.50
CA GLY A 126 -18.00 -2.72 14.47
C GLY A 126 -17.90 -3.14 15.94
N LEU A 127 -18.04 -4.43 16.24
CA LEU A 127 -17.82 -4.96 17.60
C LEU A 127 -16.36 -4.79 18.07
N PHE A 128 -15.42 -4.69 17.16
CA PHE A 128 -14.00 -4.47 17.46
C PHE A 128 -13.63 -2.97 17.55
N GLY A 129 -14.57 -2.07 17.24
CA GLY A 129 -14.34 -0.63 17.28
C GLY A 129 -14.45 0.03 15.89
N SER A 130 -14.02 1.29 15.81
CA SER A 130 -13.93 2.04 14.56
C SER A 130 -12.80 1.51 13.66
N GLY A 131 -12.79 1.93 12.40
CA GLY A 131 -11.69 1.59 11.48
C GLY A 131 -10.33 1.99 12.02
N PHE A 132 -10.19 3.18 12.60
CA PHE A 132 -8.96 3.64 13.24
C PHE A 132 -8.56 2.75 14.42
N GLU A 133 -9.51 2.41 15.28
CA GLU A 133 -9.25 1.57 16.45
C GLU A 133 -8.82 0.15 16.06
N ILE A 134 -9.47 -0.43 15.04
CA ILE A 134 -9.08 -1.73 14.51
C ILE A 134 -7.67 -1.67 13.90
N ALA A 135 -7.37 -0.63 13.13
CA ALA A 135 -6.04 -0.43 12.55
C ALA A 135 -4.96 -0.30 13.63
N GLU A 136 -5.22 0.45 14.71
CA GLU A 136 -4.32 0.57 15.85
C GLU A 136 -4.08 -0.79 16.54
N GLU A 137 -5.13 -1.56 16.73
CA GLU A 137 -5.02 -2.89 17.32
C GLU A 137 -4.20 -3.84 16.45
N ILE A 138 -4.42 -3.82 15.14
CA ILE A 138 -3.62 -4.60 14.17
C ILE A 138 -2.15 -4.17 14.24
N ARG A 139 -1.87 -2.88 14.21
CA ARG A 139 -0.51 -2.34 14.24
C ARG A 139 0.25 -2.79 15.49
N LYS A 140 -0.39 -2.68 16.63
CA LYS A 140 0.17 -3.11 17.92
C LYS A 140 0.37 -4.63 17.98
N THR A 141 -0.58 -5.39 17.47
CA THR A 141 -0.54 -6.86 17.49
C THR A 141 0.56 -7.39 16.58
N VAL A 142 0.70 -6.86 15.37
CA VAL A 142 1.77 -7.25 14.45
C VAL A 142 3.14 -6.97 15.07
N LYS A 143 3.29 -5.83 15.72
CA LYS A 143 4.53 -5.47 16.41
C LYS A 143 4.82 -6.40 17.59
N ALA A 144 3.84 -6.66 18.44
CA ALA A 144 4.00 -7.48 19.63
C ALA A 144 4.23 -8.96 19.32
N GLU A 145 3.47 -9.52 18.39
CA GLU A 145 3.53 -10.96 18.08
C GLU A 145 4.62 -11.30 17.06
N LEU A 146 4.89 -10.43 16.08
CA LEU A 146 5.81 -10.72 14.98
C LEU A 146 7.07 -9.87 14.96
N GLY A 147 7.13 -8.79 15.72
CA GLY A 147 8.26 -7.86 15.69
C GLY A 147 8.37 -7.06 14.40
N LEU A 148 7.30 -6.99 13.62
CA LEU A 148 7.22 -6.22 12.38
C LEU A 148 6.39 -4.97 12.58
N THR A 149 6.60 -3.97 11.73
CA THR A 149 5.76 -2.77 11.73
C THR A 149 4.95 -2.68 10.45
N VAL A 150 3.80 -2.03 10.53
CA VAL A 150 2.90 -1.79 9.40
C VAL A 150 2.54 -0.33 9.31
N SER A 151 2.30 0.14 8.09
CA SER A 151 1.60 1.40 7.82
C SER A 151 0.23 1.06 7.27
N ILE A 152 -0.81 1.62 7.88
CA ILE A 152 -2.20 1.28 7.54
C ILE A 152 -2.93 2.54 7.11
N GLY A 153 -3.55 2.47 5.93
CA GLY A 153 -4.52 3.45 5.47
C GLY A 153 -5.92 2.99 5.83
N VAL A 154 -6.74 3.90 6.33
CA VAL A 154 -8.15 3.67 6.65
C VAL A 154 -8.98 4.60 5.78
N SER A 155 -9.88 4.06 4.99
CA SER A 155 -10.73 4.87 4.12
C SER A 155 -12.05 4.15 3.82
N TYR A 156 -12.81 4.68 2.87
CA TYR A 156 -14.10 4.14 2.46
C TYR A 156 -14.03 3.39 1.12
N ASN A 157 -12.85 3.30 0.51
CA ASN A 157 -12.60 2.49 -0.68
C ASN A 157 -11.15 1.97 -0.68
N LYS A 158 -10.89 0.99 -1.53
CA LYS A 158 -9.58 0.33 -1.63
C LYS A 158 -8.47 1.27 -2.11
N ILE A 159 -8.78 2.13 -3.06
CA ILE A 159 -7.82 3.04 -3.69
C ILE A 159 -7.28 4.04 -2.67
N PHE A 160 -8.16 4.68 -1.93
CA PHE A 160 -7.77 5.67 -0.91
C PHE A 160 -7.15 5.03 0.33
N ALA A 161 -7.58 3.83 0.70
CA ALA A 161 -6.93 3.08 1.77
C ALA A 161 -5.45 2.81 1.44
N LYS A 162 -5.17 2.39 0.20
CA LYS A 162 -3.80 2.18 -0.25
C LYS A 162 -2.97 3.46 -0.26
N LEU A 163 -3.52 4.54 -0.79
CA LEU A 163 -2.85 5.86 -0.75
C LEU A 163 -2.57 6.29 0.69
N GLY A 164 -3.54 6.10 1.58
CA GLY A 164 -3.37 6.40 3.00
C GLY A 164 -2.21 5.65 3.64
N SER A 165 -2.02 4.38 3.29
CA SER A 165 -0.90 3.58 3.82
C SER A 165 0.48 4.10 3.39
N ASP A 166 0.54 4.87 2.29
CA ASP A 166 1.78 5.42 1.77
C ASP A 166 2.13 6.82 2.32
N LEU A 167 1.17 7.52 2.95
CA LEU A 167 1.36 8.90 3.40
C LEU A 167 2.27 9.03 4.61
N LYS A 168 2.22 8.07 5.52
CA LYS A 168 3.06 8.04 6.72
C LYS A 168 3.71 6.67 6.86
N LYS A 169 5.01 6.64 6.88
CA LYS A 169 5.84 5.44 7.07
C LYS A 169 7.06 5.79 7.93
N PRO A 170 7.55 4.86 8.74
CA PRO A 170 6.97 3.57 9.10
C PRO A 170 5.99 3.65 10.27
N ASP A 171 5.34 2.53 10.57
CA ASP A 171 4.61 2.31 11.84
C ASP A 171 3.59 3.39 12.13
N ALA A 172 2.64 3.57 11.22
CA ALA A 172 1.68 4.67 11.27
C ALA A 172 0.31 4.29 10.74
N ILE A 173 -0.69 5.08 11.11
CA ILE A 173 -2.05 4.98 10.59
C ILE A 173 -2.47 6.30 10.02
N THR A 174 -3.09 6.27 8.84
CA THR A 174 -3.60 7.45 8.15
C THR A 174 -5.05 7.22 7.74
N CYS A 175 -5.94 8.08 8.17
CA CYS A 175 -7.36 8.03 7.79
C CYS A 175 -7.64 9.05 6.68
N ILE A 176 -8.33 8.61 5.63
CA ILE A 176 -8.79 9.45 4.52
C ILE A 176 -10.31 9.36 4.45
N SER A 177 -11.00 10.49 4.60
CA SER A 177 -12.45 10.57 4.59
C SER A 177 -12.99 11.17 3.29
N ARG A 178 -14.31 11.08 3.12
CA ARG A 178 -15.02 11.79 2.02
C ARG A 178 -14.85 13.30 2.10
N ASP A 179 -14.69 13.82 3.30
CA ASP A 179 -14.63 15.26 3.52
C ASP A 179 -13.24 15.85 3.28
N ASP A 180 -12.17 15.05 3.44
CA ASP A 180 -10.80 15.54 3.38
C ASP A 180 -9.95 14.99 2.24
N PHE A 181 -10.47 14.06 1.40
CA PHE A 181 -9.64 13.43 0.39
C PHE A 181 -9.10 14.42 -0.66
N LYS A 182 -9.86 15.45 -1.00
CA LYS A 182 -9.40 16.45 -1.96
C LYS A 182 -8.17 17.21 -1.46
N GLU A 183 -8.14 17.55 -0.18
CA GLU A 183 -7.00 18.23 0.43
C GLU A 183 -5.78 17.31 0.56
N ARG A 184 -6.00 16.03 0.84
CA ARG A 184 -4.94 15.08 1.19
C ARG A 184 -4.45 14.24 0.02
N ILE A 185 -5.32 13.92 -0.93
CA ILE A 185 -5.03 13.01 -2.05
C ILE A 185 -4.75 13.78 -3.34
N TRP A 186 -5.53 14.80 -3.66
CA TRP A 186 -5.38 15.51 -4.92
C TRP A 186 -4.01 16.18 -5.14
N PRO A 187 -3.29 16.68 -4.12
CA PRO A 187 -1.94 17.22 -4.31
C PRO A 187 -0.87 16.17 -4.62
N LEU A 188 -1.15 14.90 -4.41
CA LEU A 188 -0.19 13.83 -4.63
C LEU A 188 0.11 13.65 -6.12
N PRO A 189 1.32 13.18 -6.47
CA PRO A 189 1.64 12.87 -7.86
C PRO A 189 0.66 11.88 -8.48
N ALA A 190 0.32 12.09 -9.75
CA ALA A 190 -0.53 11.16 -10.50
C ALA A 190 0.00 9.73 -10.49
N SER A 191 1.32 9.59 -10.48
CA SER A 191 2.01 8.29 -10.42
C SER A 191 1.77 7.50 -9.13
N ASP A 192 1.30 8.15 -8.07
CA ASP A 192 0.96 7.47 -6.81
C ASP A 192 -0.35 6.71 -6.88
N LEU A 193 -1.20 7.06 -7.85
CA LEU A 193 -2.49 6.39 -8.01
C LEU A 193 -2.30 4.98 -8.54
N LEU A 194 -3.01 4.01 -7.95
CA LEU A 194 -2.97 2.62 -8.38
C LEU A 194 -3.29 2.52 -9.87
N TYR A 195 -2.56 1.68 -10.58
CA TYR A 195 -2.60 1.47 -12.03
C TYR A 195 -2.03 2.59 -12.89
N VAL A 196 -1.51 3.64 -12.33
CA VAL A 196 -0.72 4.63 -13.06
C VAL A 196 0.75 4.21 -13.06
N GLY A 197 1.16 3.56 -14.12
CA GLY A 197 2.55 3.17 -14.34
C GLY A 197 3.35 4.22 -15.08
N ARG A 198 4.57 3.86 -15.44
CA ARG A 198 5.52 4.78 -16.11
C ARG A 198 5.00 5.30 -17.45
N ALA A 199 4.43 4.43 -18.28
CA ALA A 199 3.91 4.83 -19.60
C ALA A 199 2.74 5.80 -19.47
N THR A 200 1.82 5.55 -18.53
CA THR A 200 0.70 6.44 -18.25
C THR A 200 1.17 7.77 -17.69
N THR A 201 2.14 7.76 -16.78
CA THR A 201 2.74 8.98 -16.23
C THR A 201 3.35 9.83 -17.33
N ASN A 202 4.08 9.24 -18.27
CA ASN A 202 4.67 9.97 -19.40
C ASN A 202 3.60 10.59 -20.31
N LYS A 203 2.50 9.87 -20.57
CA LYS A 203 1.37 10.43 -21.32
C LYS A 203 0.74 11.61 -20.58
N PHE A 204 0.50 11.46 -19.29
CA PHE A 204 -0.05 12.53 -18.47
C PHE A 204 0.84 13.77 -18.46
N ASP A 205 2.15 13.59 -18.32
CA ASP A 205 3.10 14.71 -18.33
C ASP A 205 3.03 15.53 -19.62
N SER A 206 2.86 14.87 -20.76
CA SER A 206 2.73 15.55 -22.05
C SER A 206 1.47 16.41 -22.19
N TYR A 207 0.48 16.20 -21.34
CA TYR A 207 -0.77 16.98 -21.30
C TYR A 207 -0.90 17.86 -20.06
N GLY A 208 0.16 17.99 -19.26
CA GLY A 208 0.13 18.81 -18.05
C GLY A 208 -0.65 18.20 -16.90
N ILE A 209 -0.88 16.88 -16.92
CA ILE A 209 -1.56 16.13 -15.85
C ILE A 209 -0.49 15.57 -14.92
N HIS A 210 -0.27 16.22 -13.78
CA HIS A 210 0.83 15.90 -12.87
C HIS A 210 0.36 15.34 -11.52
N THR A 211 -0.85 15.70 -11.10
CA THR A 211 -1.40 15.30 -9.79
C THR A 211 -2.64 14.45 -9.94
N ILE A 212 -3.01 13.78 -8.86
CA ILE A 212 -4.29 13.04 -8.79
C ILE A 212 -5.46 14.02 -9.00
N GLY A 213 -5.38 15.22 -8.43
CA GLY A 213 -6.36 16.28 -8.66
C GLY A 213 -6.47 16.68 -10.14
N ASP A 214 -5.38 16.71 -10.86
CA ASP A 214 -5.40 16.98 -12.31
C ASP A 214 -6.17 15.89 -13.05
N ILE A 215 -6.00 14.62 -12.69
CA ILE A 215 -6.79 13.52 -13.26
C ILE A 215 -8.26 13.73 -12.96
N ALA A 216 -8.58 14.02 -11.70
CA ALA A 216 -9.97 14.22 -11.25
C ALA A 216 -10.67 15.36 -11.98
N ASN A 217 -9.94 16.40 -12.36
CA ASN A 217 -10.46 17.59 -13.03
C ASN A 217 -10.35 17.54 -14.56
N THR A 218 -9.87 16.44 -15.11
CA THR A 218 -9.83 16.20 -16.56
C THR A 218 -11.13 15.52 -16.98
N SER A 219 -11.66 15.86 -18.15
CA SER A 219 -12.91 15.25 -18.62
C SER A 219 -12.74 13.74 -18.84
N GLN A 220 -13.80 12.99 -18.57
CA GLN A 220 -13.84 11.56 -18.83
C GLN A 220 -13.60 11.24 -20.30
N GLU A 221 -14.16 12.06 -21.20
CA GLU A 221 -14.02 11.90 -22.64
C GLU A 221 -12.56 12.00 -23.07
N PHE A 222 -11.85 12.98 -22.55
CA PHE A 222 -10.42 13.16 -22.86
C PHE A 222 -9.57 12.00 -22.33
N LEU A 223 -9.83 11.57 -21.10
CA LEU A 223 -9.13 10.43 -20.50
C LEU A 223 -9.43 9.13 -21.24
N LYS A 224 -10.68 8.96 -21.72
CA LYS A 224 -11.07 7.80 -22.53
C LYS A 224 -10.35 7.79 -23.89
N GLN A 225 -10.23 8.93 -24.55
CA GLN A 225 -9.48 9.05 -25.78
C GLN A 225 -8.01 8.72 -25.59
N MET A 226 -7.43 9.14 -24.47
CA MET A 226 -6.02 8.93 -24.15
C MET A 226 -5.70 7.49 -23.75
N LEU A 227 -6.53 6.87 -22.92
CA LEU A 227 -6.25 5.61 -22.23
C LEU A 227 -7.35 4.54 -22.37
N GLY A 228 -8.41 4.81 -23.10
CA GLY A 228 -9.55 3.92 -23.20
C GLY A 228 -10.33 3.81 -21.88
N VAL A 229 -10.85 2.62 -21.61
CA VAL A 229 -11.63 2.37 -20.38
C VAL A 229 -10.80 2.57 -19.10
N ASN A 230 -9.48 2.38 -19.17
CA ASN A 230 -8.59 2.63 -18.05
C ASN A 230 -8.58 4.11 -17.64
N GLY A 231 -8.74 5.02 -18.58
CA GLY A 231 -8.83 6.46 -18.31
C GLY A 231 -10.07 6.81 -17.48
N ILE A 232 -11.20 6.19 -17.79
CA ILE A 232 -12.44 6.37 -17.02
C ILE A 232 -12.28 5.81 -15.61
N ALA A 233 -11.64 4.65 -15.47
CA ALA A 233 -11.36 4.05 -14.17
C ALA A 233 -10.48 4.97 -13.31
N LEU A 234 -9.41 5.52 -13.88
CA LEU A 234 -8.53 6.45 -13.17
C LEU A 234 -9.24 7.73 -12.73
N TRP A 235 -10.13 8.26 -13.58
CA TRP A 235 -10.98 9.39 -13.22
C TRP A 235 -11.86 9.05 -11.99
N SER A 236 -12.49 7.88 -12.01
CA SER A 236 -13.30 7.40 -10.89
C SER A 236 -12.49 7.26 -9.60
N TYR A 237 -11.29 6.70 -9.69
CA TYR A 237 -10.39 6.55 -8.53
C TYR A 237 -10.00 7.90 -7.95
N ALA A 238 -9.61 8.85 -8.80
CA ALA A 238 -9.21 10.19 -8.36
C ALA A 238 -10.35 10.97 -7.69
N ASN A 239 -11.59 10.68 -8.07
CA ASN A 239 -12.80 11.31 -7.51
C ASN A 239 -13.40 10.53 -6.33
N GLY A 240 -12.75 9.47 -5.86
CA GLY A 240 -13.24 8.70 -4.72
C GLY A 240 -14.48 7.86 -5.00
N LEU A 241 -14.71 7.49 -6.25
CA LEU A 241 -15.91 6.77 -6.69
C LEU A 241 -15.69 5.26 -6.82
N ASP A 242 -14.51 4.74 -6.45
CA ASP A 242 -14.26 3.31 -6.49
C ASP A 242 -15.15 2.59 -5.49
N ASN A 243 -15.81 1.53 -5.95
CA ASN A 243 -16.63 0.65 -5.13
C ASN A 243 -16.20 -0.82 -5.25
N SER A 244 -15.01 -1.07 -5.77
CA SER A 244 -14.50 -2.43 -5.91
C SER A 244 -14.47 -3.13 -4.55
N ARG A 245 -14.84 -4.40 -4.57
CA ARG A 245 -14.97 -5.22 -3.37
C ARG A 245 -13.60 -5.74 -2.92
N VAL A 246 -13.39 -5.77 -1.61
CA VAL A 246 -12.29 -6.53 -1.04
C VAL A 246 -12.61 -8.02 -1.15
N MET A 247 -11.77 -8.76 -1.85
CA MET A 247 -11.98 -10.17 -2.14
C MET A 247 -11.63 -11.04 -0.93
N PRO A 248 -12.21 -12.24 -0.80
CA PRO A 248 -11.85 -13.16 0.28
C PRO A 248 -10.41 -13.67 0.15
N GLY A 249 -9.86 -14.19 1.25
CA GLY A 249 -8.44 -14.49 1.41
C GLY A 249 -7.84 -15.53 0.47
N ASP A 250 -8.65 -16.34 -0.20
CA ASP A 250 -8.21 -17.31 -1.22
C ASP A 250 -8.10 -16.74 -2.63
N TYR A 251 -8.54 -15.49 -2.82
CA TYR A 251 -8.42 -14.79 -4.10
C TYR A 251 -6.99 -14.31 -4.34
N VAL A 252 -6.44 -14.63 -5.51
CA VAL A 252 -5.13 -14.15 -5.94
C VAL A 252 -5.34 -13.11 -7.04
N SER A 253 -4.90 -11.87 -6.79
CA SER A 253 -4.95 -10.81 -7.80
C SER A 253 -3.89 -11.08 -8.88
N PRO A 254 -4.27 -11.16 -10.17
CA PRO A 254 -3.30 -11.34 -11.25
C PRO A 254 -2.52 -10.07 -11.58
N VAL A 255 -2.89 -8.93 -11.01
CA VAL A 255 -2.44 -7.60 -11.47
C VAL A 255 -1.06 -7.22 -10.95
N LYS A 256 -0.65 -7.68 -9.76
CA LYS A 256 0.64 -7.27 -9.16
C LYS A 256 1.85 -7.86 -9.88
N SER A 257 1.69 -8.92 -10.68
CA SER A 257 2.79 -9.57 -11.38
C SER A 257 3.27 -8.82 -12.63
N ILE A 258 2.59 -7.77 -13.08
CA ILE A 258 2.79 -7.16 -14.40
C ILE A 258 3.42 -5.76 -14.36
N GLY A 259 3.70 -5.17 -13.22
CA GLY A 259 3.92 -3.75 -13.26
C GLY A 259 4.89 -3.10 -12.31
N HIS A 260 5.65 -3.84 -11.56
CA HIS A 260 6.64 -3.25 -10.65
C HIS A 260 8.04 -3.63 -11.09
N GLY A 261 8.40 -3.09 -12.24
CA GLY A 261 9.79 -3.00 -12.60
C GLY A 261 10.40 -1.79 -11.95
#